data_a6a3b766f78ea6e6217a4853890ae48f
#
_entry.id   a6a3b766f78ea6e6217a4853890ae48f
#
_cell.length_a   1.000
_cell.length_b   1.000
_cell.length_c   1.000
_cell.angle_alpha   90.00
_cell.angle_beta   90.00
_cell.angle_gamma   90.00
#
_symmetry.space_group_name_H-M   'P 1'
#
loop_
_entity.id
_entity.type
_entity.pdbx_description
1 polymer ?
#
loop_
_entity_poly.entity_id
_entity_poly.type
_entity_poly.pdbx_seq_one_letter_code
_entity_poly.pdbx_strand_id
1 'polypeptide(L)'
;MATAKKRKEKKSVYEGNVYIQATFNNTIVTITDLNGNALSWASSGGLGFRGAKKSTPFAAQSVCETAVQKAASYGLREVHVFVKGPGMGRENAIRCLGALGLKVKSISDVTPIPHNGCRPRKTRRM
;
A
#
# COMPACT_ATOMS: atom_id res chain seq x y z
N MET A 1 14.50 -34.19 -11.75
CA MET A 1 13.13 -33.69 -11.83
C MET A 1 12.89 -32.70 -10.70
N ALA A 2 12.65 -31.47 -11.04
CA ALA A 2 12.35 -30.48 -10.04
C ALA A 2 11.07 -30.94 -9.31
N THR A 3 11.20 -31.28 -8.05
CA THR A 3 10.04 -31.44 -7.21
C THR A 3 9.20 -30.19 -7.32
N ALA A 4 7.99 -30.32 -7.83
CA ALA A 4 7.03 -29.23 -7.81
C ALA A 4 7.05 -28.65 -6.40
N LYS A 5 7.48 -27.40 -6.26
CA LYS A 5 7.34 -26.71 -4.98
C LYS A 5 5.87 -26.84 -4.60
N LYS A 6 5.60 -27.47 -3.48
CA LYS A 6 4.27 -27.48 -2.91
C LYS A 6 3.79 -26.02 -2.90
N ARG A 7 2.78 -25.71 -3.72
CA ARG A 7 2.11 -24.43 -3.63
C ARG A 7 1.55 -24.36 -2.22
N LYS A 8 2.03 -23.40 -1.44
CA LYS A 8 1.38 -23.08 -0.18
C LYS A 8 -0.08 -22.80 -0.48
N GLU A 9 -0.96 -23.55 0.16
CA GLU A 9 -2.38 -23.23 0.08
C GLU A 9 -2.59 -21.80 0.50
N LYS A 10 -3.24 -21.02 -0.36
CA LYS A 10 -3.57 -19.64 -0.05
C LYS A 10 -4.66 -19.65 1.02
N LYS A 11 -4.37 -19.05 2.15
CA LYS A 11 -5.36 -18.86 3.18
C LYS A 11 -6.49 -17.97 2.64
N SER A 12 -7.72 -18.32 2.97
CA SER A 12 -8.85 -17.45 2.69
C SER A 12 -8.84 -16.32 3.72
N VAL A 13 -8.77 -15.08 3.25
CA VAL A 13 -8.76 -13.88 4.09
C VAL A 13 -9.90 -12.97 3.67
N TYR A 14 -10.91 -12.85 4.52
CA TYR A 14 -12.07 -12.01 4.26
C TYR A 14 -11.83 -10.55 4.63
N GLU A 15 -11.19 -10.31 5.76
CA GLU A 15 -10.90 -8.99 6.31
C GLU A 15 -9.39 -8.82 6.46
N GLY A 16 -8.89 -7.67 6.07
CA GLY A 16 -7.46 -7.40 6.13
C GLY A 16 -7.15 -5.95 6.33
N ASN A 17 -5.87 -5.63 6.36
CA ASN A 17 -5.35 -4.28 6.49
C ASN A 17 -4.69 -3.85 5.20
N VAL A 18 -4.89 -2.59 4.81
CA VAL A 18 -4.20 -1.97 3.68
C VAL A 18 -3.33 -0.85 4.22
N TYR A 19 -2.02 -0.96 4.00
CA TYR A 19 -1.05 0.05 4.41
C TYR A 19 -0.64 0.84 3.18
N ILE A 20 -0.95 2.13 3.19
CA ILE A 20 -0.60 3.04 2.10
C ILE A 20 0.50 3.97 2.61
N GLN A 21 1.69 3.85 2.04
CA GLN A 21 2.80 4.73 2.34
C GLN A 21 3.02 5.65 1.16
N ALA A 22 2.60 6.90 1.30
CA ALA A 22 2.69 7.91 0.25
C ALA A 22 3.71 8.98 0.65
N THR A 23 4.82 9.02 -0.08
CA THR A 23 5.86 10.03 0.09
C THR A 23 5.89 10.97 -1.11
N PHE A 24 6.71 12.01 -1.05
CA PHE A 24 6.88 12.91 -2.20
C PHE A 24 7.55 12.25 -3.40
N ASN A 25 8.17 11.09 -3.21
CA ASN A 25 8.93 10.39 -4.25
C ASN A 25 8.31 9.08 -4.71
N ASN A 26 7.39 8.50 -3.94
CA ASN A 26 6.87 7.17 -4.24
C ASN A 26 5.57 6.89 -3.50
N THR A 27 4.85 5.88 -3.94
CA THR A 27 3.69 5.34 -3.24
C THR A 27 3.83 3.82 -3.16
N ILE A 28 3.67 3.27 -1.98
CA ILE A 28 3.73 1.84 -1.74
C ILE A 28 2.42 1.41 -1.06
N VAL A 29 1.79 0.37 -1.59
CA VAL A 29 0.59 -0.22 -1.00
C VAL A 29 0.89 -1.66 -0.63
N THR A 30 0.66 -2.00 0.62
CA THR A 30 0.83 -3.36 1.15
C THR A 30 -0.49 -3.83 1.74
N ILE A 31 -0.94 -5.01 1.33
CA ILE A 31 -2.17 -5.60 1.86
C ILE A 31 -1.79 -6.80 2.71
N THR A 32 -2.29 -6.80 3.93
CA THR A 32 -2.00 -7.87 4.91
C THR A 32 -3.29 -8.46 5.45
N ASP A 33 -3.17 -9.57 6.17
CA ASP A 33 -4.27 -10.07 7.00
C ASP A 33 -4.32 -9.28 8.32
N LEU A 34 -5.27 -9.62 9.19
CA LEU A 34 -5.42 -8.93 10.48
C LEU A 34 -4.23 -9.16 11.42
N ASN A 35 -3.46 -10.22 11.20
CA ASN A 35 -2.28 -10.53 12.00
C ASN A 35 -1.01 -9.83 11.51
N GLY A 36 -1.08 -9.16 10.36
CA GLY A 36 0.06 -8.45 9.79
C GLY A 36 0.86 -9.24 8.76
N ASN A 37 0.41 -10.43 8.37
CA ASN A 37 1.08 -11.22 7.34
C ASN A 37 0.78 -10.66 5.95
N ALA A 38 1.81 -10.27 5.20
CA ALA A 38 1.64 -9.67 3.88
C ALA A 38 1.02 -10.64 2.88
N LEU A 39 -0.06 -10.22 2.22
CA LEU A 39 -0.72 -10.98 1.15
C LEU A 39 -0.24 -10.52 -0.22
N SER A 40 -0.11 -9.22 -0.40
CA SER A 40 0.36 -8.62 -1.65
C SER A 40 0.91 -7.23 -1.40
N TRP A 41 1.68 -6.74 -2.34
CA TRP A 41 2.18 -5.37 -2.31
C TRP A 41 2.49 -4.88 -3.72
N ALA A 42 2.51 -3.58 -3.88
CA ALA A 42 2.91 -2.94 -5.13
C ALA A 42 3.50 -1.56 -4.83
N SER A 43 4.37 -1.09 -5.70
CA SER A 43 4.96 0.24 -5.59
C SER A 43 4.98 0.93 -6.95
N SER A 44 5.02 2.26 -6.96
CA SER A 44 5.10 3.03 -8.21
C SER A 44 6.33 2.65 -9.01
N GLY A 45 7.48 2.51 -8.37
CA GLY A 45 8.71 2.10 -9.04
C GLY A 45 8.62 0.70 -9.63
N GLY A 46 7.95 -0.21 -8.95
CA GLY A 46 7.74 -1.59 -9.41
C GLY A 46 6.84 -1.69 -10.63
N LEU A 47 5.94 -0.71 -10.84
CA LEU A 47 5.05 -0.65 -12.00
C LEU A 47 5.67 0.07 -13.21
N GLY A 48 6.90 0.54 -13.09
CA GLY A 48 7.59 1.20 -14.19
C GLY A 48 7.54 2.72 -14.17
N PHE A 49 6.89 3.35 -13.21
CA PHE A 49 6.94 4.80 -13.06
C PHE A 49 8.35 5.22 -12.63
N ARG A 50 8.83 6.32 -13.16
CA ARG A 50 10.19 6.81 -12.92
C ARG A 50 10.20 8.28 -12.54
N GLY A 51 11.16 8.69 -11.71
CA GLY A 51 11.36 10.08 -11.31
C GLY A 51 10.13 10.67 -10.64
N ALA A 52 9.77 11.88 -11.01
CA ALA A 52 8.64 12.60 -10.43
C ALA A 52 7.29 11.92 -10.67
N LYS A 53 7.18 11.04 -11.65
CA LYS A 53 5.93 10.32 -11.94
C LYS A 53 5.54 9.32 -10.84
N LYS A 54 6.50 8.87 -10.03
CA LYS A 54 6.24 7.91 -8.96
C LYS A 54 5.33 8.44 -7.86
N SER A 55 5.30 9.75 -7.65
CA SER A 55 4.51 10.37 -6.59
C SER A 55 3.18 10.94 -7.07
N THR A 56 2.81 10.73 -8.34
CA THR A 56 1.57 11.27 -8.89
C THR A 56 0.34 10.53 -8.37
N PRO A 57 -0.83 11.17 -8.31
CA PRO A 57 -2.08 10.50 -7.94
C PRO A 57 -2.44 9.34 -8.88
N PHE A 58 -2.15 9.48 -10.17
CA PHE A 58 -2.36 8.41 -11.14
C PHE A 58 -1.52 7.17 -10.82
N ALA A 59 -0.25 7.37 -10.47
CA ALA A 59 0.62 6.27 -10.07
C ALA A 59 0.10 5.57 -8.82
N ALA A 60 -0.37 6.33 -7.83
CA ALA A 60 -0.96 5.76 -6.62
C ALA A 60 -2.18 4.90 -6.91
N GLN A 61 -3.05 5.35 -7.81
CA GLN A 61 -4.21 4.58 -8.23
C GLN A 61 -3.79 3.26 -8.89
N SER A 62 -2.82 3.29 -9.78
CA SER A 62 -2.31 2.09 -10.46
C SER A 62 -1.67 1.10 -9.48
N VAL A 63 -0.93 1.61 -8.50
CA VAL A 63 -0.34 0.79 -7.43
C VAL A 63 -1.41 0.08 -6.62
N CYS A 64 -2.44 0.82 -6.22
CA CYS A 64 -3.55 0.28 -5.45
C CYS A 64 -4.30 -0.81 -6.23
N GLU A 65 -4.62 -0.57 -7.49
CA GLU A 65 -5.28 -1.55 -8.35
C GLU A 65 -4.46 -2.83 -8.46
N THR A 66 -3.16 -2.71 -8.68
CA THR A 66 -2.27 -3.87 -8.79
C THR A 66 -2.22 -4.68 -7.51
N ALA A 67 -2.08 -4.01 -6.37
CA ALA A 67 -2.05 -4.68 -5.07
C ALA A 67 -3.37 -5.42 -4.80
N VAL A 68 -4.50 -4.79 -5.07
CA VAL A 68 -5.83 -5.38 -4.86
C VAL A 68 -6.05 -6.58 -5.79
N GLN A 69 -5.64 -6.49 -7.04
CA GLN A 69 -5.76 -7.61 -7.98
C GLN A 69 -4.96 -8.82 -7.50
N LYS A 70 -3.75 -8.60 -6.99
CA LYS A 70 -2.94 -9.66 -6.42
C LYS A 70 -3.58 -10.28 -5.18
N ALA A 71 -4.23 -9.46 -4.35
CA ALA A 71 -4.90 -9.92 -3.14
C ALA A 71 -6.26 -10.56 -3.40
N ALA A 72 -6.85 -10.36 -4.57
CA ALA A 72 -8.18 -10.89 -4.90
C ALA A 72 -8.25 -12.42 -4.77
N SER A 73 -7.15 -13.11 -5.02
CA SER A 73 -7.08 -14.56 -4.90
C SER A 73 -7.29 -15.07 -3.46
N TYR A 74 -7.15 -14.21 -2.46
CA TYR A 74 -7.38 -14.55 -1.05
C TYR A 74 -8.84 -14.34 -0.63
N GLY A 75 -9.68 -13.79 -1.49
CA GLY A 75 -11.09 -13.54 -1.17
C GLY A 75 -11.34 -12.30 -0.31
N LEU A 76 -10.41 -11.36 -0.30
CA LEU A 76 -10.51 -10.16 0.51
C LEU A 76 -11.74 -9.32 0.14
N ARG A 77 -12.53 -8.90 1.12
CA ARG A 77 -13.76 -8.10 0.94
C ARG A 77 -13.81 -6.85 1.78
N GLU A 78 -13.29 -6.90 3.00
CA GLU A 78 -13.31 -5.79 3.94
C GLU A 78 -11.89 -5.42 4.34
N VAL A 79 -11.62 -4.12 4.47
CA VAL A 79 -10.28 -3.63 4.78
C VAL A 79 -10.33 -2.50 5.79
N HIS A 80 -9.28 -2.44 6.61
CA HIS A 80 -8.93 -1.29 7.43
C HIS A 80 -7.75 -0.61 6.76
N VAL A 81 -7.85 0.69 6.54
CA VAL A 81 -6.83 1.43 5.81
C VAL A 81 -5.97 2.23 6.79
N PHE A 82 -4.67 2.07 6.67
CA PHE A 82 -3.68 2.83 7.44
C PHE A 82 -2.84 3.64 6.45
N VAL A 83 -2.94 4.97 6.54
CA VAL A 83 -2.24 5.87 5.63
C VAL A 83 -1.07 6.53 6.34
N LYS A 84 0.09 6.54 5.71
CA LYS A 84 1.30 7.12 6.25
C LYS A 84 1.96 8.01 5.21
N GLY A 85 2.33 9.23 5.62
CA GLY A 85 3.10 10.14 4.81
C GLY A 85 2.27 11.25 4.14
N PRO A 86 2.94 12.33 3.70
CA PRO A 86 2.28 13.52 3.14
C PRO A 86 2.10 13.48 1.62
N GLY A 87 2.38 12.37 0.96
CA GLY A 87 2.34 12.28 -0.50
C GLY A 87 0.97 12.56 -1.11
N MET A 88 0.94 13.06 -2.33
CA MET A 88 -0.29 13.41 -3.03
C MET A 88 -1.16 12.20 -3.42
N GLY A 89 -0.59 11.01 -3.40
CA GLY A 89 -1.28 9.79 -3.80
C GLY A 89 -2.22 9.20 -2.76
N ARG A 90 -2.21 9.69 -1.52
CA ARG A 90 -2.95 9.04 -0.44
C ARG A 90 -4.47 9.00 -0.67
N GLU A 91 -5.07 10.10 -1.09
CA GLU A 91 -6.52 10.16 -1.32
C GLU A 91 -6.96 9.27 -2.49
N ASN A 92 -6.23 9.32 -3.59
CA ASN A 92 -6.55 8.51 -4.76
C ASN A 92 -6.43 7.01 -4.48
N ALA A 93 -5.46 6.62 -3.68
CA ALA A 93 -5.32 5.21 -3.28
C ALA A 93 -6.53 4.76 -2.44
N ILE A 94 -6.98 5.58 -1.50
CA ILE A 94 -8.14 5.27 -0.67
C ILE A 94 -9.41 5.17 -1.51
N ARG A 95 -9.64 6.11 -2.41
CA ARG A 95 -10.80 6.10 -3.30
C ARG A 95 -10.80 4.88 -4.22
N CYS A 96 -9.63 4.49 -4.70
CA CYS A 96 -9.48 3.33 -5.55
C CYS A 96 -9.93 2.04 -4.85
N LEU A 97 -9.65 1.90 -3.56
CA LEU A 97 -10.09 0.74 -2.79
C LEU A 97 -11.61 0.57 -2.82
N GLY A 98 -12.35 1.66 -2.61
CA GLY A 98 -13.80 1.65 -2.70
C GLY A 98 -14.31 1.32 -4.10
N ALA A 99 -13.67 1.90 -5.12
CA ALA A 99 -14.04 1.67 -6.52
C ALA A 99 -13.81 0.23 -6.96
N LEU A 100 -12.87 -0.49 -6.35
CA LEU A 100 -12.56 -1.88 -6.65
C LEU A 100 -13.47 -2.88 -5.91
N GLY A 101 -14.47 -2.39 -5.19
CA GLY A 101 -15.45 -3.23 -4.52
C GLY A 101 -15.07 -3.69 -3.12
N LEU A 102 -14.00 -3.15 -2.56
CA LEU A 102 -13.64 -3.43 -1.16
C LEU A 102 -14.42 -2.51 -0.22
N LYS A 103 -14.93 -3.09 0.86
CA LYS A 103 -15.58 -2.30 1.91
C LYS A 103 -14.52 -1.76 2.86
N VAL A 104 -14.37 -0.44 2.89
CA VAL A 104 -13.46 0.23 3.80
C VAL A 104 -14.16 0.41 5.13
N LYS A 105 -13.71 -0.31 6.15
CA LYS A 105 -14.31 -0.25 7.49
C LYS A 105 -13.78 0.90 8.32
N SER A 106 -12.51 1.23 8.18
CA SER A 106 -11.88 2.32 8.92
C SER A 106 -10.71 2.88 8.13
N ILE A 107 -10.44 4.16 8.36
CA ILE A 107 -9.28 4.84 7.78
C ILE A 107 -8.56 5.52 8.92
N SER A 108 -7.28 5.20 9.12
CA SER A 108 -6.44 5.78 10.16
C SER A 108 -5.22 6.41 9.54
N ASP A 109 -4.87 7.62 9.97
CA ASP A 109 -3.62 8.26 9.60
C ASP A 109 -2.57 7.94 10.65
N VAL A 110 -1.55 7.19 10.26
CA VAL A 110 -0.48 6.75 11.15
C VAL A 110 0.85 7.44 10.84
N THR A 111 0.79 8.60 10.19
CA THR A 111 1.99 9.39 9.90
C THR A 111 2.73 9.71 11.20
N PRO A 112 4.02 9.33 11.33
CA PRO A 112 4.76 9.59 12.56
C PRO A 112 5.05 11.07 12.71
N ILE A 113 4.72 11.61 13.88
CA ILE A 113 5.03 13.00 14.24
C ILE A 113 5.90 12.95 15.49
N PRO A 114 7.21 13.27 15.38
CA PRO A 114 8.08 13.20 16.55
C PRO A 114 7.75 14.32 17.54
N HIS A 115 7.82 14.01 18.81
CA HIS A 115 7.70 15.00 19.89
C HIS A 115 9.08 15.57 20.24
N ASN A 116 9.68 16.36 19.32
CA ASN A 116 11.05 16.84 19.45
C ASN A 116 12.10 15.71 19.50
N GLY A 117 11.91 14.66 18.74
CA GLY A 117 12.79 13.50 18.74
C GLY A 117 14.23 13.78 18.30
N CYS A 118 14.77 12.95 17.44
CA CYS A 118 16.14 13.09 16.97
C CYS A 118 16.34 14.38 16.17
N ARG A 119 17.52 14.96 16.30
CA ARG A 119 17.92 16.12 15.50
C ARG A 119 17.84 15.76 14.01
N PRO A 120 17.16 16.56 13.17
CA PRO A 120 17.13 16.30 11.74
C PRO A 120 18.51 16.54 11.12
N ARG A 121 18.76 15.90 10.00
CA ARG A 121 20.00 16.12 9.27
C ARG A 121 20.06 17.54 8.69
N LYS A 122 21.28 18.00 8.38
CA LYS A 122 21.48 19.32 7.78
C LYS A 122 20.74 19.47 6.46
N THR A 123 20.29 20.70 6.18
CA THR A 123 19.67 21.03 4.91
C THR A 123 20.63 20.74 3.76
N ARG A 124 20.12 20.09 2.72
CA ARG A 124 20.93 19.82 1.51
C ARG A 124 21.27 21.12 0.81
N ARG A 125 22.51 21.26 0.40
CA ARG A 125 22.90 22.33 -0.52
C ARG A 125 22.33 22.03 -1.91
N MET A 126 21.59 22.98 -2.44
CA MET A 126 21.02 22.89 -3.77
C MET A 126 21.80 23.76 -4.74
#